data_65f6c775eb21c623efabcd2d79c0fbbf
#
_entry.id   65f6c775eb21c623efabcd2d79c0fbbf
#
_cell.length_a   1.000
_cell.length_b   1.000
_cell.length_c   1.000
_cell.angle_alpha   90.00
_cell.angle_beta   90.00
_cell.angle_gamma   90.00
#
_symmetry.space_group_name_H-M   'P 1'
#
loop_
_entity.id
_entity.type
_entity.pdbx_description
1 polymer ?
#
loop_
_entity_poly.entity_id
_entity_poly.type
_entity_poly.pdbx_seq_one_letter_code
_entity_poly.pdbx_strand_id
1 'polypeptide(L)'
;ELASLSGYDQIMSFAQKVKLNDKDNMEAVAAAQYFKYLFGSGFSRGQDTVTNARLNYGYAIIRGLVCRSLTVYGLEPALGIHHHSQLNAFNLADDIMEVFRPVVDLCVYQMQEKEQNFLTTEDKQILYHLISCDVLFDTQKHPLFYGVEKTVQTFQSSIVAGEDQLKLCAILPLRQHEYE
;
A
#
# COMPACT_ATOMS: atom_id res chain seq x y z
N GLU A 1 -13.40 4.20 -7.37
CA GLU A 1 -14.33 3.26 -6.69
C GLU A 1 -14.27 3.41 -5.16
N LEU A 2 -13.09 3.39 -4.53
CA LEU A 2 -12.97 3.55 -3.06
C LEU A 2 -13.50 4.93 -2.58
N ALA A 3 -13.32 5.99 -3.37
CA ALA A 3 -13.83 7.32 -3.07
C ALA A 3 -15.36 7.45 -3.16
N SER A 4 -16.05 6.49 -3.79
CA SER A 4 -17.52 6.47 -3.87
C SER A 4 -18.18 5.75 -2.68
N LEU A 5 -17.40 5.10 -1.83
CA LEU A 5 -17.90 4.45 -0.61
C LEU A 5 -18.28 5.48 0.44
N SER A 6 -19.35 5.19 1.17
CA SER A 6 -19.74 5.99 2.34
C SER A 6 -18.58 6.03 3.34
N GLY A 7 -18.20 7.21 3.83
CA GLY A 7 -17.15 7.35 4.83
C GLY A 7 -15.89 8.11 4.38
N TYR A 8 -15.78 8.47 3.10
CA TYR A 8 -14.66 9.27 2.60
C TYR A 8 -14.43 10.53 3.44
N ASP A 9 -15.49 11.34 3.66
CA ASP A 9 -15.38 12.58 4.43
C ASP A 9 -14.92 12.33 5.87
N GLN A 10 -15.34 11.22 6.46
CA GLN A 10 -14.91 10.85 7.80
C GLN A 10 -13.44 10.47 7.84
N ILE A 11 -12.96 9.67 6.90
CA ILE A 11 -11.53 9.32 6.79
C ILE A 11 -10.69 10.59 6.56
N MET A 12 -11.13 11.49 5.67
CA MET A 12 -10.46 12.77 5.46
C MET A 12 -10.43 13.63 6.72
N SER A 13 -11.50 13.61 7.53
CA SER A 13 -11.51 14.31 8.83
C SER A 13 -10.50 13.75 9.83
N PHE A 14 -10.21 12.45 9.79
CA PHE A 14 -9.15 11.86 10.61
C PHE A 14 -7.76 12.31 10.14
N ALA A 15 -7.51 12.31 8.83
CA ALA A 15 -6.25 12.78 8.28
C ALA A 15 -5.92 14.22 8.71
N GLN A 16 -6.93 15.11 8.75
CA GLN A 16 -6.77 16.50 9.24
C GLN A 16 -6.47 16.62 10.73
N LYS A 17 -6.74 15.57 11.52
CA LYS A 17 -6.53 15.54 12.99
C LYS A 17 -5.19 14.90 13.38
N VAL A 18 -4.47 14.30 12.44
CA VAL A 18 -3.15 13.72 12.70
C VAL A 18 -2.19 14.83 13.14
N LYS A 19 -1.62 14.67 14.33
CA LYS A 19 -0.60 15.57 14.88
C LYS A 19 0.79 15.03 14.58
N LEU A 20 1.79 15.89 14.77
CA LEU A 20 3.18 15.49 14.65
C LEU A 20 3.48 14.25 15.53
N ASN A 21 4.04 13.20 14.92
CA ASN A 21 4.30 11.89 15.52
C ASN A 21 3.04 11.13 15.97
N ASP A 22 1.88 11.43 15.39
CA ASP A 22 0.57 10.79 15.65
C ASP A 22 0.30 10.46 17.14
N LYS A 23 0.55 11.42 18.03
CA LYS A 23 0.44 11.26 19.49
C LYS A 23 -0.92 10.74 19.97
N ASP A 24 -1.98 10.99 19.20
CA ASP A 24 -3.35 10.58 19.53
C ASP A 24 -3.72 9.25 18.84
N ASN A 25 -2.77 8.60 18.14
CA ASN A 25 -2.95 7.34 17.38
C ASN A 25 -4.11 7.41 16.38
N MET A 26 -4.25 8.57 15.73
CA MET A 26 -5.34 8.82 14.76
C MET A 26 -5.20 8.00 13.49
N GLU A 27 -3.97 7.62 13.14
CA GLU A 27 -3.69 6.73 12.01
C GLU A 27 -4.32 5.34 12.22
N ALA A 28 -4.15 4.74 13.39
CA ALA A 28 -4.78 3.46 13.73
C ALA A 28 -6.31 3.55 13.78
N VAL A 29 -6.86 4.67 14.30
CA VAL A 29 -8.30 4.93 14.31
C VAL A 29 -8.84 5.04 12.87
N ALA A 30 -8.16 5.80 12.02
CA ALA A 30 -8.52 5.97 10.61
C ALA A 30 -8.45 4.64 9.88
N ALA A 31 -7.38 3.86 10.05
CA ALA A 31 -7.20 2.55 9.46
C ALA A 31 -8.30 1.56 9.88
N ALA A 32 -8.64 1.50 11.18
CA ALA A 32 -9.71 0.65 11.67
C ALA A 32 -11.06 1.00 11.04
N GLN A 33 -11.37 2.28 10.90
CA GLN A 33 -12.61 2.74 10.27
C GLN A 33 -12.60 2.50 8.75
N TYR A 34 -11.48 2.74 8.08
CA TYR A 34 -11.28 2.47 6.66
C TYR A 34 -11.57 1.02 6.31
N PHE A 35 -11.00 0.08 7.06
CA PHE A 35 -11.24 -1.35 6.83
C PHE A 35 -12.69 -1.78 7.09
N LYS A 36 -13.39 -1.14 8.04
CA LYS A 36 -14.82 -1.38 8.26
C LYS A 36 -15.68 -0.90 7.08
N TYR A 37 -15.30 0.20 6.44
CA TYR A 37 -15.98 0.66 5.22
C TYR A 37 -15.76 -0.27 4.04
N LEU A 38 -14.57 -0.85 3.91
CA LEU A 38 -14.26 -1.78 2.82
C LEU A 38 -14.87 -3.16 3.02
N PHE A 39 -14.78 -3.71 4.25
CA PHE A 39 -15.02 -5.13 4.51
C PHE A 39 -16.18 -5.39 5.48
N GLY A 40 -16.89 -4.34 5.88
CA GLY A 40 -18.03 -4.43 6.78
C GLY A 40 -17.67 -4.18 8.25
N SER A 41 -18.69 -3.83 9.04
CA SER A 41 -18.54 -3.41 10.45
C SER A 41 -17.91 -4.46 11.37
N GLY A 42 -18.06 -5.75 11.03
CA GLY A 42 -17.47 -6.88 11.77
C GLY A 42 -16.00 -7.17 11.45
N PHE A 43 -15.41 -6.49 10.46
CA PHE A 43 -14.04 -6.76 10.05
C PHE A 43 -13.02 -6.18 11.04
N SER A 44 -11.98 -6.99 11.32
CA SER A 44 -10.78 -6.56 12.05
C SER A 44 -9.54 -7.21 11.45
N ARG A 45 -8.45 -6.43 11.36
CA ARG A 45 -7.14 -6.89 10.86
C ARG A 45 -6.51 -8.02 11.68
N GLY A 46 -6.93 -8.18 12.93
CA GLY A 46 -6.43 -9.25 13.83
C GLY A 46 -7.15 -10.60 13.69
N GLN A 47 -8.20 -10.69 12.88
CA GLN A 47 -8.96 -11.94 12.73
C GLN A 47 -8.30 -12.89 11.73
N ASP A 48 -8.41 -14.20 12.00
CA ASP A 48 -7.99 -15.26 11.06
C ASP A 48 -9.11 -15.48 10.02
N THR A 49 -9.07 -14.68 8.96
CA THR A 49 -10.02 -14.73 7.84
C THR A 49 -9.30 -14.79 6.50
N VAL A 50 -9.95 -15.33 5.47
CA VAL A 50 -9.39 -15.34 4.11
C VAL A 50 -9.11 -13.93 3.60
N THR A 51 -9.95 -12.95 3.94
CA THR A 51 -9.73 -11.54 3.58
C THR A 51 -8.40 -11.04 4.17
N ASN A 52 -8.13 -11.31 5.44
CA ASN A 52 -6.85 -10.95 6.06
C ASN A 52 -5.67 -11.72 5.46
N ALA A 53 -5.85 -12.99 5.11
CA ALA A 53 -4.83 -13.80 4.43
C ALA A 53 -4.50 -13.22 3.04
N ARG A 54 -5.52 -12.79 2.26
CA ARG A 54 -5.34 -12.10 0.97
C ARG A 54 -4.60 -10.76 1.13
N LEU A 55 -5.02 -9.92 2.07
CA LEU A 55 -4.36 -8.66 2.37
C LEU A 55 -2.89 -8.86 2.76
N ASN A 56 -2.62 -9.78 3.68
CA ASN A 56 -1.26 -10.06 4.14
C ASN A 56 -0.36 -10.55 2.99
N TYR A 57 -0.89 -11.43 2.12
CA TYR A 57 -0.16 -11.93 0.97
C TYR A 57 0.14 -10.83 -0.04
N GLY A 58 -0.84 -10.01 -0.38
CA GLY A 58 -0.67 -8.87 -1.30
C GLY A 58 0.33 -7.84 -0.75
N TYR A 59 0.24 -7.49 0.54
CA TYR A 59 1.21 -6.59 1.17
C TYR A 59 2.62 -7.17 1.19
N ALA A 60 2.78 -8.47 1.38
CA ALA A 60 4.09 -9.10 1.32
C ALA A 60 4.73 -9.00 -0.07
N ILE A 61 3.94 -9.10 -1.15
CA ILE A 61 4.40 -8.89 -2.53
C ILE A 61 4.89 -7.44 -2.72
N ILE A 62 4.06 -6.46 -2.34
CA ILE A 62 4.41 -5.03 -2.49
C ILE A 62 5.64 -4.70 -1.64
N ARG A 63 5.71 -5.16 -0.39
CA ARG A 63 6.89 -4.96 0.47
C ARG A 63 8.16 -5.55 -0.16
N GLY A 64 8.08 -6.75 -0.73
CA GLY A 64 9.20 -7.37 -1.44
C GLY A 64 9.67 -6.53 -2.63
N LEU A 65 8.73 -5.95 -3.39
CA LEU A 65 9.03 -5.05 -4.51
C LEU A 65 9.71 -3.76 -4.04
N VAL A 66 9.20 -3.14 -2.96
CA VAL A 66 9.81 -1.96 -2.35
C VAL A 66 11.20 -2.26 -1.80
N CYS A 67 11.39 -3.37 -1.06
CA CYS A 67 12.70 -3.79 -0.55
C CYS A 67 13.73 -3.94 -1.67
N ARG A 68 13.33 -4.60 -2.77
CA ARG A 68 14.20 -4.74 -3.95
C ARG A 68 14.61 -3.37 -4.49
N SER A 69 13.66 -2.46 -4.65
CA SER A 69 13.94 -1.11 -5.16
C SER A 69 14.85 -0.33 -4.22
N LEU A 70 14.58 -0.34 -2.91
CA LEU A 70 15.44 0.29 -1.91
C LEU A 70 16.88 -0.21 -2.00
N THR A 71 17.07 -1.52 -2.06
CA THR A 71 18.41 -2.13 -2.17
C THR A 71 19.14 -1.72 -3.46
N VAL A 72 18.43 -1.67 -4.59
CA VAL A 72 18.98 -1.23 -5.89
C VAL A 72 19.48 0.22 -5.82
N TYR A 73 18.78 1.08 -5.10
CA TYR A 73 19.16 2.49 -4.92
C TYR A 73 20.07 2.74 -3.70
N GLY A 74 20.62 1.68 -3.09
CA GLY A 74 21.59 1.78 -1.98
C GLY A 74 21.00 2.23 -0.66
N LEU A 75 19.68 2.05 -0.46
CA LEU A 75 18.98 2.38 0.77
C LEU A 75 18.77 1.10 1.61
N GLU A 76 18.95 1.22 2.93
CA GLU A 76 18.77 0.11 3.87
C GLU A 76 17.29 -0.03 4.26
N PRO A 77 16.61 -1.14 3.93
CA PRO A 77 15.19 -1.32 4.23
C PRO A 77 14.83 -1.28 5.72
N ALA A 78 15.79 -1.53 6.60
CA ALA A 78 15.57 -1.52 8.06
C ALA A 78 15.54 -0.11 8.67
N LEU A 79 16.10 0.90 8.01
CA LEU A 79 16.24 2.26 8.54
C LEU A 79 15.01 3.12 8.21
N GLY A 80 13.91 2.93 8.94
CA GLY A 80 12.65 3.63 8.72
C GLY A 80 12.66 5.11 9.10
N ILE A 81 11.73 5.87 8.52
CA ILE A 81 11.48 7.28 8.81
C ILE A 81 10.46 7.41 9.94
N HIS A 82 9.37 6.64 9.86
CA HIS A 82 8.29 6.59 10.83
C HIS A 82 8.35 5.31 11.68
N HIS A 83 8.50 4.16 11.04
CA HIS A 83 8.66 2.89 11.73
C HIS A 83 10.07 2.73 12.32
N HIS A 84 10.16 2.44 13.62
CA HIS A 84 11.44 2.36 14.35
C HIS A 84 11.59 1.08 15.18
N SER A 85 10.87 0.00 14.84
CA SER A 85 10.99 -1.26 15.56
C SER A 85 12.37 -1.88 15.35
N GLN A 86 13.09 -2.17 16.44
CA GLN A 86 14.39 -2.86 16.38
C GLN A 86 14.27 -4.32 15.89
N LEU A 87 13.07 -4.89 15.94
CA LEU A 87 12.81 -6.26 15.51
C LEU A 87 12.31 -6.34 14.07
N ASN A 88 12.04 -5.21 13.43
CA ASN A 88 11.55 -5.16 12.04
C ASN A 88 12.70 -4.82 11.08
N ALA A 89 13.09 -5.78 10.26
CA ALA A 89 14.10 -5.59 9.21
C ALA A 89 13.59 -4.77 8.00
N PHE A 90 12.33 -4.28 8.03
CA PHE A 90 11.65 -3.67 6.90
C PHE A 90 11.02 -2.31 7.22
N ASN A 91 11.51 -1.61 8.24
CA ASN A 91 10.93 -0.33 8.68
C ASN A 91 10.75 0.68 7.54
N LEU A 92 11.80 0.94 6.73
CA LEU A 92 11.74 1.85 5.59
C LEU A 92 10.88 1.30 4.46
N ALA A 93 10.93 -0.01 4.24
CA ALA A 93 10.08 -0.63 3.24
C ALA A 93 8.59 -0.52 3.61
N ASP A 94 8.26 -0.66 4.90
CA ASP A 94 6.90 -0.47 5.40
C ASP A 94 6.47 0.99 5.27
N ASP A 95 7.34 1.98 5.56
CA ASP A 95 7.07 3.40 5.35
C ASP A 95 6.72 3.72 3.89
N ILE A 96 7.55 3.27 2.95
CA ILE A 96 7.32 3.52 1.52
C ILE A 96 6.13 2.73 0.98
N MET A 97 5.89 1.53 1.51
CA MET A 97 4.78 0.67 1.06
C MET A 97 3.41 1.27 1.36
N GLU A 98 3.26 2.14 2.37
CA GLU A 98 1.96 2.70 2.78
C GLU A 98 1.19 3.31 1.59
N VAL A 99 1.89 4.01 0.69
CA VAL A 99 1.25 4.66 -0.46
C VAL A 99 0.72 3.66 -1.50
N PHE A 100 1.18 2.41 -1.46
CA PHE A 100 0.78 1.36 -2.39
C PHE A 100 -0.23 0.36 -1.80
N ARG A 101 -0.48 0.40 -0.47
CA ARG A 101 -1.47 -0.49 0.18
C ARG A 101 -2.84 -0.45 -0.47
N PRO A 102 -3.39 0.72 -0.87
CA PRO A 102 -4.71 0.76 -1.47
C PRO A 102 -4.86 -0.03 -2.78
N VAL A 103 -3.78 -0.34 -3.49
CA VAL A 103 -3.81 -1.23 -4.68
C VAL A 103 -4.22 -2.64 -4.26
N VAL A 104 -3.63 -3.14 -3.17
CA VAL A 104 -3.97 -4.45 -2.60
C VAL A 104 -5.38 -4.44 -2.02
N ASP A 105 -5.73 -3.37 -1.28
CA ASP A 105 -7.04 -3.24 -0.65
C ASP A 105 -8.17 -3.28 -1.68
N LEU A 106 -8.01 -2.55 -2.79
CA LEU A 106 -8.96 -2.54 -3.90
C LEU A 106 -9.09 -3.93 -4.54
N CYS A 107 -7.97 -4.61 -4.77
CA CYS A 107 -7.98 -5.96 -5.30
C CYS A 107 -8.73 -6.93 -4.39
N VAL A 108 -8.40 -6.94 -3.11
CA VAL A 108 -9.03 -7.83 -2.13
C VAL A 108 -10.53 -7.49 -1.96
N TYR A 109 -10.89 -6.21 -2.03
CA TYR A 109 -12.29 -5.77 -2.04
C TYR A 109 -13.05 -6.37 -3.24
N GLN A 110 -12.47 -6.35 -4.44
CA GLN A 110 -13.08 -6.96 -5.64
C GLN A 110 -13.15 -8.50 -5.57
N MET A 111 -12.30 -9.13 -4.75
CA MET A 111 -12.31 -10.59 -4.55
C MET A 111 -13.36 -11.07 -3.55
N GLN A 112 -14.10 -10.19 -2.87
CA GLN A 112 -15.06 -10.57 -1.81
C GLN A 112 -16.25 -11.40 -2.31
N GLU A 113 -16.60 -11.31 -3.58
CA GLU A 113 -17.71 -12.07 -4.16
C GLU A 113 -17.46 -13.59 -4.18
N LYS A 114 -16.23 -14.03 -3.94
CA LYS A 114 -15.85 -15.44 -3.87
C LYS A 114 -15.93 -15.93 -2.42
N GLU A 115 -16.97 -16.67 -2.08
CA GLU A 115 -17.08 -17.39 -0.81
C GLU A 115 -15.97 -18.46 -0.72
N GLN A 116 -14.91 -18.17 0.01
CA GLN A 116 -13.78 -19.07 0.24
C GLN A 116 -13.32 -18.94 1.69
N ASN A 117 -12.91 -20.09 2.26
CA ASN A 117 -12.47 -20.14 3.66
C ASN A 117 -10.94 -20.11 3.81
N PHE A 118 -10.17 -20.15 2.71
CA PHE A 118 -8.72 -20.16 2.73
C PHE A 118 -8.13 -19.50 1.47
N LEU A 119 -6.88 -19.06 1.57
CA LEU A 119 -6.14 -18.45 0.48
C LEU A 119 -5.76 -19.50 -0.58
N THR A 120 -6.32 -19.39 -1.77
CA THR A 120 -6.09 -20.35 -2.86
C THR A 120 -4.90 -19.97 -3.75
N THR A 121 -4.48 -20.90 -4.62
CA THR A 121 -3.47 -20.61 -5.64
C THR A 121 -3.95 -19.55 -6.64
N GLU A 122 -5.24 -19.57 -6.99
CA GLU A 122 -5.84 -18.54 -7.84
C GLU A 122 -5.78 -17.15 -7.20
N ASP A 123 -6.12 -17.05 -5.90
CA ASP A 123 -5.99 -15.79 -5.15
C ASP A 123 -4.55 -15.25 -5.19
N LYS A 124 -3.57 -16.14 -4.98
CA LYS A 124 -2.14 -15.77 -5.03
C LYS A 124 -1.73 -15.27 -6.42
N GLN A 125 -2.23 -15.90 -7.49
CA GLN A 125 -1.96 -15.46 -8.86
C GLN A 125 -2.55 -14.07 -9.13
N ILE A 126 -3.82 -13.84 -8.75
CA ILE A 126 -4.47 -12.54 -8.89
C ILE A 126 -3.67 -11.46 -8.17
N LEU A 127 -3.29 -11.69 -6.91
CA LEU A 127 -2.52 -10.76 -6.10
C LEU A 127 -1.09 -10.53 -6.64
N TYR A 128 -0.46 -11.56 -7.21
CA TYR A 128 0.84 -11.42 -7.85
C TYR A 128 0.78 -10.53 -9.10
N HIS A 129 -0.29 -10.65 -9.89
CA HIS A 129 -0.48 -9.83 -11.09
C HIS A 129 -0.66 -8.33 -10.79
N LEU A 130 -0.87 -7.92 -9.54
CA LEU A 130 -0.91 -6.51 -9.17
C LEU A 130 0.37 -5.75 -9.52
N ILE A 131 1.53 -6.41 -9.53
CA ILE A 131 2.80 -5.76 -9.90
C ILE A 131 2.80 -5.21 -11.33
N SER A 132 1.93 -5.73 -12.19
CA SER A 132 1.78 -5.31 -13.60
C SER A 132 0.52 -4.45 -13.83
N CYS A 133 -0.23 -4.06 -12.79
CA CYS A 133 -1.37 -3.17 -12.96
C CYS A 133 -0.93 -1.73 -13.20
N ASP A 134 -1.75 -0.98 -13.94
CA ASP A 134 -1.52 0.43 -14.24
C ASP A 134 -1.50 1.31 -12.97
N VAL A 135 -0.48 2.16 -12.89
CA VAL A 135 -0.42 3.34 -12.01
C VAL A 135 -0.08 4.56 -12.85
N LEU A 136 -0.43 5.74 -12.36
CA LEU A 136 -0.04 6.99 -13.00
C LEU A 136 1.19 7.56 -12.28
N PHE A 137 2.30 7.71 -13.00
CA PHE A 137 3.49 8.40 -12.50
C PHE A 137 3.78 9.60 -13.41
N ASP A 138 3.87 10.78 -12.83
CA ASP A 138 3.79 12.05 -13.56
C ASP A 138 2.47 12.12 -14.38
N THR A 139 2.54 12.01 -15.70
CA THR A 139 1.37 12.05 -16.60
C THR A 139 1.18 10.77 -17.41
N GLN A 140 2.00 9.74 -17.15
CA GLN A 140 2.03 8.52 -17.94
C GLN A 140 1.62 7.30 -17.13
N LYS A 141 0.97 6.36 -17.79
CA LYS A 141 0.66 5.06 -17.20
C LYS A 141 1.89 4.17 -17.26
N HIS A 142 2.15 3.51 -16.14
CA HIS A 142 3.23 2.56 -15.99
C HIS A 142 2.76 1.37 -15.17
N PRO A 143 3.38 0.19 -15.30
CA PRO A 143 3.09 -0.90 -14.38
C PRO A 143 3.53 -0.55 -12.96
N LEU A 144 2.85 -1.10 -11.96
CA LEU A 144 3.07 -0.80 -10.55
C LEU A 144 4.54 -0.99 -10.14
N PHE A 145 5.22 -2.04 -10.63
CA PHE A 145 6.63 -2.27 -10.29
C PHE A 145 7.53 -1.10 -10.72
N TYR A 146 7.25 -0.48 -11.86
CA TYR A 146 7.96 0.71 -12.33
C TYR A 146 7.62 1.93 -11.45
N GLY A 147 6.35 2.11 -11.11
CA GLY A 147 5.92 3.18 -10.23
C GLY A 147 6.57 3.12 -8.85
N VAL A 148 6.71 1.92 -8.27
CA VAL A 148 7.44 1.69 -7.02
C VAL A 148 8.91 2.06 -7.17
N GLU A 149 9.56 1.59 -8.24
CA GLU A 149 10.97 1.90 -8.53
C GLU A 149 11.19 3.42 -8.64
N LYS A 150 10.34 4.13 -9.38
CA LYS A 150 10.43 5.58 -9.55
C LYS A 150 10.17 6.35 -8.25
N THR A 151 9.24 5.91 -7.44
CA THR A 151 9.01 6.50 -6.10
C THR A 151 10.27 6.38 -5.24
N VAL A 152 10.88 5.19 -5.18
CA VAL A 152 12.13 4.98 -4.44
C VAL A 152 13.29 5.80 -5.02
N GLN A 153 13.39 5.90 -6.34
CA GLN A 153 14.42 6.71 -7.02
C GLN A 153 14.30 8.19 -6.60
N THR A 154 13.10 8.76 -6.65
CA THR A 154 12.89 10.17 -6.29
C THR A 154 13.08 10.40 -4.79
N PHE A 155 12.73 9.43 -3.95
CA PHE A 155 13.04 9.44 -2.52
C PHE A 155 14.55 9.49 -2.27
N GLN A 156 15.32 8.62 -2.91
CA GLN A 156 16.79 8.62 -2.82
C GLN A 156 17.37 9.95 -3.32
N SER A 157 16.84 10.50 -4.41
CA SER A 157 17.25 11.81 -4.93
C SER A 157 17.00 12.92 -3.92
N SER A 158 15.88 12.90 -3.19
CA SER A 158 15.57 13.87 -2.13
C SER A 158 16.62 13.80 -1.01
N ILE A 159 17.01 12.59 -0.59
CA ILE A 159 18.05 12.41 0.45
C ILE A 159 19.39 12.98 0.00
N VAL A 160 19.82 12.69 -1.23
CA VAL A 160 21.10 13.14 -1.76
C VAL A 160 21.14 14.64 -1.97
N ALA A 161 20.06 15.24 -2.49
CA ALA A 161 19.96 16.66 -2.73
C ALA A 161 19.72 17.49 -1.45
N GLY A 162 19.19 16.88 -0.39
CA GLY A 162 18.72 17.59 0.80
C GLY A 162 17.47 18.45 0.54
N GLU A 163 16.73 18.15 -0.52
CA GLU A 163 15.54 18.88 -0.97
C GLU A 163 14.42 17.89 -1.26
N ASP A 164 13.16 18.33 -1.12
CA ASP A 164 12.01 17.49 -1.44
C ASP A 164 11.85 17.33 -2.96
N GLN A 165 12.19 16.15 -3.46
CA GLN A 165 12.02 15.73 -4.85
C GLN A 165 11.11 14.50 -4.94
N LEU A 166 10.49 14.08 -3.81
CA LEU A 166 9.68 12.87 -3.75
C LEU A 166 8.46 12.99 -4.66
N LYS A 167 8.29 11.99 -5.52
CA LYS A 167 7.11 11.82 -6.35
C LYS A 167 6.43 10.50 -6.03
N LEU A 168 5.12 10.55 -5.86
CA LEU A 168 4.28 9.41 -5.59
C LEU A 168 3.44 9.05 -6.82
N CYS A 169 3.12 7.77 -6.97
CA CYS A 169 2.17 7.31 -7.97
C CYS A 169 0.74 7.63 -7.56
N ALA A 170 -0.09 8.00 -8.52
CA ALA A 170 -1.53 7.92 -8.35
C ALA A 170 -2.04 6.51 -8.71
N ILE A 171 -2.87 5.96 -7.83
CA ILE A 171 -3.48 4.65 -8.03
C ILE A 171 -4.63 4.79 -9.01
N LEU A 172 -4.66 3.93 -10.01
CA LEU A 172 -5.69 3.84 -11.02
C LEU A 172 -6.63 2.65 -10.73
N PRO A 173 -7.82 2.60 -11.36
CA PRO A 173 -8.62 1.37 -11.40
C PRO A 173 -7.78 0.20 -11.90
N LEU A 174 -7.90 -0.97 -11.26
CA LEU A 174 -7.05 -2.13 -11.55
C LEU A 174 -7.26 -2.59 -13.01
N ARG A 175 -6.24 -2.41 -13.81
CA ARG A 175 -6.12 -2.91 -15.19
C ARG A 175 -4.69 -3.35 -15.41
N GLN A 176 -4.51 -4.45 -16.14
CA GLN A 176 -3.18 -4.89 -16.53
C GLN A 176 -2.56 -3.85 -17.49
N HIS A 177 -1.27 -3.59 -17.31
CA HIS A 177 -0.53 -2.68 -18.16
C HIS A 177 -0.34 -3.30 -19.55
N GLU A 178 -0.69 -2.54 -20.59
CA GLU A 178 -0.45 -2.92 -21.99
C GLU A 178 0.81 -2.20 -22.47
N TYR A 179 1.80 -2.96 -22.91
CA TYR A 179 3.03 -2.42 -23.48
C TYR A 179 2.76 -2.06 -24.95
N GLU A 180 2.98 -0.81 -25.30
CA GLU A 180 2.94 -0.34 -26.72
C GLU A 180 4.15 -0.80 -27.52
#